data_960d6ad3c685b66ec56cce1268b895ae
#
_entry.id   960d6ad3c685b66ec56cce1268b895ae
#
_cell.length_a   1.000
_cell.length_b   1.000
_cell.length_c   1.000
_cell.angle_alpha   90.00
_cell.angle_beta   90.00
_cell.angle_gamma   90.00
#
_symmetry.space_group_name_H-M   'P 1'
#
loop_
_entity.id
_entity.type
_entity.pdbx_description
1 polymer ?
#
loop_
_entity_poly.entity_id
_entity_poly.type
_entity_poly.pdbx_seq_one_letter_code
_entity_poly.pdbx_strand_id
1 'polypeptide(L)'
;WPTPSPEQRQRVEEKAQAVLDARAPHLPPRGMSTLADLYDPNTMPPELHRAHTQLDRAVERCYRAEPFGSDRERVEHLFRFYEQLTAPLLPATPRTRVRRQQAAATTPRPRRGRTPGLPSQP
;
A
#
# COMPACT_ATOMS: atom_id res chain seq x y z
N TRP A 1 11.62 -5.81 -9.17
CA TRP A 1 12.77 -5.56 -8.29
C TRP A 1 13.37 -4.20 -8.63
N PRO A 2 13.64 -3.34 -7.65
CA PRO A 2 14.36 -2.08 -7.88
C PRO A 2 15.77 -2.38 -8.39
N THR A 3 16.43 -1.38 -8.95
CA THR A 3 17.82 -1.52 -9.38
C THR A 3 18.74 -1.01 -8.27
N PRO A 4 19.08 -1.85 -7.27
CA PRO A 4 19.91 -1.43 -6.15
C PRO A 4 21.35 -1.20 -6.61
N SER A 5 22.05 -0.28 -5.92
CA SER A 5 23.50 -0.10 -6.10
C SER A 5 24.27 -1.34 -5.64
N PRO A 6 25.52 -1.52 -6.09
CA PRO A 6 26.38 -2.62 -5.61
C PRO A 6 26.49 -2.65 -4.07
N GLU A 7 26.60 -1.49 -3.44
CA GLU A 7 26.68 -1.35 -1.98
C GLU A 7 25.39 -1.76 -1.28
N GLN A 8 24.25 -1.44 -1.87
CA GLN A 8 22.95 -1.87 -1.34
C GLN A 8 22.79 -3.39 -1.44
N ARG A 9 23.20 -4.00 -2.57
CA ARG A 9 23.20 -5.46 -2.74
C ARG A 9 24.06 -6.14 -1.69
N GLN A 10 25.31 -5.70 -1.55
CA GLN A 10 26.22 -6.24 -0.54
C GLN A 10 25.62 -6.16 0.86
N ARG A 11 25.01 -5.04 1.21
CA ARG A 11 24.38 -4.86 2.52
C ARG A 11 23.19 -5.81 2.73
N VAL A 12 22.38 -6.07 1.69
CA VAL A 12 21.30 -7.07 1.77
C VAL A 12 21.87 -8.46 1.93
N GLU A 13 22.92 -8.83 1.20
CA GLU A 13 23.61 -10.12 1.30
C GLU A 13 24.18 -10.35 2.70
N GLU A 14 24.87 -9.36 3.27
CA GLU A 14 25.42 -9.41 4.64
C GLU A 14 24.30 -9.62 5.68
N LYS A 15 23.16 -8.94 5.54
CA LYS A 15 22.03 -9.09 6.46
C LYS A 15 21.30 -10.41 6.25
N ALA A 16 21.20 -10.91 5.03
CA ALA A 16 20.66 -12.22 4.75
C ALA A 16 21.52 -13.32 5.37
N GLN A 17 22.86 -13.21 5.25
CA GLN A 17 23.79 -14.14 5.90
C GLN A 17 23.63 -14.11 7.43
N ALA A 18 23.48 -12.94 8.02
CA ALA A 18 23.24 -12.81 9.46
C ALA A 18 21.96 -13.54 9.95
N VAL A 19 20.91 -13.60 9.13
CA VAL A 19 19.73 -14.42 9.43
C VAL A 19 20.07 -15.91 9.45
N LEU A 20 20.84 -16.38 8.48
CA LEU A 20 21.28 -17.78 8.42
C LEU A 20 22.17 -18.13 9.62
N ASP A 21 23.08 -17.24 9.99
CA ASP A 21 23.97 -17.41 11.14
C ASP A 21 23.18 -17.44 12.47
N ALA A 22 22.16 -16.57 12.61
CA ALA A 22 21.29 -16.56 13.78
C ALA A 22 20.43 -17.84 13.90
N ARG A 23 20.14 -18.52 12.79
CA ARG A 23 19.39 -19.79 12.78
C ARG A 23 20.25 -21.00 13.11
N ALA A 24 21.50 -20.98 12.68
CA ALA A 24 22.39 -22.16 12.73
C ALA A 24 22.55 -22.79 14.12
N PRO A 25 22.62 -22.03 15.24
CA PRO A 25 22.71 -22.64 16.59
C PRO A 25 21.48 -23.43 17.02
N HIS A 26 20.33 -23.13 16.48
CA HIS A 26 19.03 -23.69 16.89
C HIS A 26 18.64 -24.94 16.08
N LEU A 27 19.20 -25.09 14.89
CA LEU A 27 18.89 -26.21 14.00
C LEU A 27 19.88 -27.38 14.14
N PRO A 28 19.46 -28.62 13.83
CA PRO A 28 20.35 -29.76 13.79
C PRO A 28 21.59 -29.52 12.89
N PRO A 29 22.76 -30.04 13.24
CA PRO A 29 23.05 -30.90 14.40
C PRO A 29 23.34 -30.18 15.72
N ARG A 30 23.37 -28.84 15.73
CA ARG A 30 23.75 -28.05 16.93
C ARG A 30 22.56 -27.81 17.88
N GLY A 31 21.35 -27.67 17.34
CA GLY A 31 20.12 -27.49 18.09
C GLY A 31 19.09 -28.56 17.81
N MET A 32 17.97 -28.52 18.53
CA MET A 32 16.89 -29.49 18.44
C MET A 32 15.59 -28.90 17.83
N SER A 33 15.59 -27.61 17.54
CA SER A 33 14.41 -26.92 17.02
C SER A 33 14.16 -27.22 15.57
N THR A 34 12.89 -27.27 15.18
CA THR A 34 12.50 -27.27 13.78
C THR A 34 12.37 -25.83 13.26
N LEU A 35 12.28 -25.64 11.95
CA LEU A 35 11.98 -24.32 11.37
C LEU A 35 10.63 -23.80 11.84
N ALA A 36 9.64 -24.68 12.03
CA ALA A 36 8.33 -24.27 12.54
C ALA A 36 8.42 -23.70 13.95
N ASP A 37 9.20 -24.34 14.83
CA ASP A 37 9.42 -23.85 16.20
C ASP A 37 10.15 -22.51 16.23
N LEU A 38 11.16 -22.34 15.35
CA LEU A 38 11.94 -21.12 15.26
C LEU A 38 11.15 -19.91 14.78
N TYR A 39 10.15 -20.13 13.93
CA TYR A 39 9.33 -19.06 13.35
C TYR A 39 7.96 -18.93 14.00
N ASP A 40 7.70 -19.63 15.11
CA ASP A 40 6.54 -19.37 15.95
C ASP A 40 6.72 -18.01 16.66
N PRO A 41 5.75 -17.09 16.55
CA PRO A 41 5.86 -15.76 17.15
C PRO A 41 6.13 -15.74 18.64
N ASN A 42 5.73 -16.81 19.37
CA ASN A 42 5.88 -16.91 20.83
C ASN A 42 7.25 -17.45 21.26
N THR A 43 7.94 -18.17 20.37
CA THR A 43 9.18 -18.89 20.70
C THR A 43 10.38 -18.43 19.87
N MET A 44 10.18 -17.54 18.92
CA MET A 44 11.24 -17.01 18.04
C MET A 44 12.37 -16.37 18.85
N PRO A 45 13.62 -16.80 18.67
CA PRO A 45 14.76 -16.21 19.37
C PRO A 45 14.91 -14.71 19.08
N PRO A 46 15.19 -13.87 20.08
CA PRO A 46 15.31 -12.43 19.88
C PRO A 46 16.41 -12.01 18.87
N GLU A 47 17.49 -12.75 18.79
CA GLU A 47 18.56 -12.54 17.83
C GLU A 47 18.10 -12.78 16.39
N LEU A 48 17.30 -13.83 16.17
CA LEU A 48 16.72 -14.12 14.86
C LEU A 48 15.73 -13.03 14.45
N HIS A 49 14.87 -12.59 15.36
CA HIS A 49 13.95 -11.48 15.12
C HIS A 49 14.68 -10.18 14.74
N ARG A 50 15.78 -9.86 15.47
CA ARG A 50 16.60 -8.68 15.17
C ARG A 50 17.27 -8.79 13.80
N ALA A 51 17.77 -9.97 13.43
CA ALA A 51 18.40 -10.21 12.13
C ALA A 51 17.40 -9.98 11.00
N HIS A 52 16.17 -10.50 11.10
CA HIS A 52 15.10 -10.25 10.15
C HIS A 52 14.76 -8.76 10.04
N THR A 53 14.58 -8.07 11.16
CA THR A 53 14.29 -6.63 11.17
C THR A 53 15.39 -5.82 10.46
N GLN A 54 16.66 -6.22 10.61
CA GLN A 54 17.78 -5.55 9.93
C GLN A 54 17.80 -5.85 8.43
N LEU A 55 17.46 -7.08 8.02
CA LEU A 55 17.33 -7.46 6.63
C LEU A 55 16.19 -6.68 5.96
N ASP A 56 15.02 -6.61 6.59
CA ASP A 56 13.86 -5.87 6.09
C ASP A 56 14.22 -4.40 5.82
N ARG A 57 14.89 -3.75 6.76
CA ARG A 57 15.37 -2.36 6.60
C ARG A 57 16.39 -2.20 5.47
N ALA A 58 17.25 -3.20 5.26
CA ALA A 58 18.21 -3.17 4.16
C ALA A 58 17.51 -3.29 2.80
N VAL A 59 16.49 -4.15 2.70
CA VAL A 59 15.66 -4.32 1.51
C VAL A 59 14.83 -3.07 1.24
N GLU A 60 14.18 -2.49 2.26
CA GLU A 60 13.40 -1.26 2.13
C GLU A 60 14.20 -0.11 1.51
N ARG A 61 15.47 0.03 1.92
CA ARG A 61 16.38 1.05 1.37
C ARG A 61 16.72 0.86 -0.11
N CYS A 62 16.49 -0.32 -0.66
CA CYS A 62 16.60 -0.54 -2.11
C CYS A 62 15.43 0.06 -2.88
N TYR A 63 14.29 0.28 -2.22
CA TYR A 63 13.11 0.89 -2.83
C TYR A 63 13.06 2.40 -2.65
N ARG A 64 13.44 2.90 -1.47
CA ARG A 64 13.54 4.35 -1.18
C ARG A 64 14.49 4.63 -0.02
N ALA A 65 15.02 5.84 0.04
CA ALA A 65 15.99 6.25 1.07
C ALA A 65 15.34 6.38 2.47
N GLU A 66 14.12 6.95 2.54
CA GLU A 66 13.39 7.14 3.79
C GLU A 66 12.74 5.83 4.25
N PRO A 67 12.75 5.53 5.56
CA PRO A 67 12.07 4.36 6.10
C PRO A 67 10.54 4.48 5.94
N PHE A 68 9.87 3.34 5.84
CA PHE A 68 8.42 3.30 5.86
C PHE A 68 7.90 3.41 7.30
N GLY A 69 6.87 4.24 7.52
CA GLY A 69 6.25 4.42 8.82
C GLY A 69 5.21 3.37 9.17
N SER A 70 4.68 2.64 8.17
CA SER A 70 3.65 1.63 8.36
C SER A 70 3.59 0.64 7.19
N ASP A 71 2.94 -0.51 7.42
CA ASP A 71 2.69 -1.50 6.37
C ASP A 71 1.79 -0.94 5.25
N ARG A 72 0.83 -0.10 5.62
CA ARG A 72 -0.01 0.59 4.64
C ARG A 72 0.82 1.43 3.68
N GLU A 73 1.77 2.19 4.21
CA GLU A 73 2.65 3.03 3.39
C GLU A 73 3.53 2.19 2.45
N ARG A 74 4.03 1.01 2.93
CA ARG A 74 4.74 0.05 2.09
C ARG A 74 3.89 -0.42 0.92
N VAL A 75 2.66 -0.84 1.21
CA VAL A 75 1.72 -1.34 0.20
C VAL A 75 1.39 -0.24 -0.82
N GLU A 76 1.08 0.97 -0.37
CA GLU A 76 0.80 2.10 -1.26
C GLU A 76 1.99 2.45 -2.16
N HIS A 77 3.22 2.38 -1.63
CA HIS A 77 4.44 2.61 -2.41
C HIS A 77 4.63 1.54 -3.48
N LEU A 78 4.46 0.26 -3.12
CA LEU A 78 4.60 -0.86 -4.04
C LEU A 78 3.54 -0.84 -5.15
N PHE A 79 2.30 -0.46 -4.85
CA PHE A 79 1.26 -0.29 -5.87
C PHE A 79 1.60 0.81 -6.86
N ARG A 80 2.07 1.97 -6.39
CA ARG A 80 2.53 3.05 -7.30
C ARG A 80 3.69 2.60 -8.17
N PHE A 81 4.63 1.86 -7.60
CA PHE A 81 5.76 1.32 -8.35
C PHE A 81 5.30 0.29 -9.39
N TYR A 82 4.37 -0.58 -9.04
CA TYR A 82 3.75 -1.53 -9.96
C TYR A 82 3.01 -0.82 -11.11
N GLU A 83 2.23 0.21 -10.81
CA GLU A 83 1.54 1.01 -11.82
C GLU A 83 2.53 1.64 -12.81
N GLN A 84 3.65 2.17 -12.33
CA GLN A 84 4.70 2.73 -13.20
C GLN A 84 5.31 1.68 -14.13
N LEU A 85 5.53 0.45 -13.63
CA LEU A 85 6.08 -0.65 -14.43
C LEU A 85 5.10 -1.18 -15.47
N THR A 86 3.81 -1.18 -15.16
CA THR A 86 2.77 -1.75 -16.01
C THR A 86 2.11 -0.73 -16.94
N ALA A 87 2.19 0.57 -16.64
CA ALA A 87 1.61 1.63 -17.44
C ALA A 87 1.99 1.59 -18.94
N PRO A 88 3.24 1.27 -19.34
CA PRO A 88 3.60 1.13 -20.73
C PRO A 88 2.98 -0.08 -21.44
N LEU A 89 2.55 -1.09 -20.65
CA LEU A 89 1.98 -2.34 -21.16
C LEU A 89 0.45 -2.31 -21.26
N LEU A 90 -0.20 -1.34 -20.59
CA LEU A 90 -1.64 -1.19 -20.63
C LEU A 90 -2.01 -0.24 -21.76
N PRO A 91 -2.92 -0.65 -22.70
CA PRO A 91 -3.44 0.29 -23.67
C PRO A 91 -4.09 1.45 -22.92
N ALA A 92 -3.73 2.67 -23.30
CA ALA A 92 -4.33 3.88 -22.74
C ALA A 92 -5.85 3.83 -22.94
N THR A 93 -6.59 3.40 -21.92
CA THR A 93 -8.04 3.53 -21.94
C THR A 93 -8.34 5.01 -21.94
N PRO A 94 -8.99 5.56 -23.00
CA PRO A 94 -9.37 6.95 -22.99
C PRO A 94 -10.29 7.16 -21.77
N ARG A 95 -9.86 7.96 -20.82
CA ARG A 95 -10.71 8.39 -19.69
C ARG A 95 -11.85 9.19 -20.33
N THR A 96 -12.92 8.50 -20.67
CA THR A 96 -14.16 9.14 -21.11
C THR A 96 -14.62 10.02 -19.95
N ARG A 97 -14.29 11.29 -20.06
CA ARG A 97 -14.76 12.33 -19.15
C ARG A 97 -16.27 12.36 -19.32
N VAL A 98 -17.00 11.60 -18.49
CA VAL A 98 -18.44 11.70 -18.40
C VAL A 98 -18.73 13.14 -17.99
N ARG A 99 -18.97 13.97 -19.01
CA ARG A 99 -19.48 15.33 -18.86
C ARG A 99 -20.89 15.18 -18.29
N ARG A 100 -20.97 15.24 -16.97
CA ARG A 100 -22.25 15.32 -16.26
C ARG A 100 -22.94 16.59 -16.75
N GLN A 101 -23.78 16.44 -17.75
CA GLN A 101 -24.70 17.47 -18.16
C GLN A 101 -25.66 17.66 -16.99
N GLN A 102 -25.43 18.70 -16.22
CA GLN A 102 -26.45 19.26 -15.35
C GLN A 102 -27.51 19.84 -16.30
N ALA A 103 -28.52 19.03 -16.58
CA ALA A 103 -29.77 19.53 -17.12
C ALA A 103 -30.37 20.44 -16.05
N ALA A 104 -30.23 21.73 -16.27
CA ALA A 104 -30.99 22.76 -15.56
C ALA A 104 -32.44 22.56 -15.96
N ALA A 105 -33.19 21.78 -15.17
CA ALA A 105 -34.64 21.76 -15.22
C ALA A 105 -35.14 23.05 -14.58
N THR A 106 -35.25 24.09 -15.42
CA THR A 106 -36.02 25.28 -15.09
C THR A 106 -37.50 24.89 -15.14
N THR A 107 -38.05 24.57 -14.00
CA THR A 107 -39.49 24.39 -13.86
C THR A 107 -40.12 25.78 -13.80
N PRO A 108 -41.01 26.16 -14.74
CA PRO A 108 -41.74 27.43 -14.62
C PRO A 108 -42.77 27.33 -13.49
N ARG A 109 -42.66 28.23 -12.57
CA ARG A 109 -43.57 28.39 -11.44
C ARG A 109 -44.96 28.83 -11.95
N PRO A 110 -46.09 28.13 -11.65
CA PRO A 110 -47.39 28.57 -12.09
C PRO A 110 -47.77 29.87 -11.37
N ARG A 111 -48.18 30.87 -12.15
CA ARG A 111 -48.78 32.13 -11.67
C ARG A 111 -50.06 31.82 -10.91
N ARG A 112 -50.10 32.15 -9.63
CA ARG A 112 -51.34 32.17 -8.84
C ARG A 112 -52.33 33.15 -9.46
N GLY A 113 -53.44 32.61 -9.90
CA GLY A 113 -54.58 33.39 -10.38
C GLY A 113 -55.16 34.27 -9.26
N ARG A 114 -55.42 35.48 -9.65
CA ARG A 114 -56.08 36.54 -8.85
C ARG A 114 -57.57 36.18 -8.72
N THR A 115 -58.02 35.90 -7.54
CA THR A 115 -59.48 35.72 -7.25
C THR A 115 -60.22 37.05 -7.35
N PRO A 116 -61.30 37.11 -8.11
CA PRO A 116 -62.19 38.32 -8.11
C PRO A 116 -63.02 38.33 -6.82
N GLY A 117 -63.20 39.55 -6.25
CA GLY A 117 -63.95 39.78 -5.03
C GLY A 117 -65.43 39.51 -5.19
N LEU A 118 -66.00 39.00 -4.13
CA LEU A 118 -67.50 38.94 -3.93
C LEU A 118 -68.03 40.32 -3.65
N PRO A 119 -69.18 40.65 -4.24
CA PRO A 119 -69.94 41.89 -3.85
C PRO A 119 -70.68 41.66 -2.58
N SER A 120 -70.65 42.65 -1.70
CA SER A 120 -71.52 42.80 -0.55
C SER A 120 -73.00 43.08 -0.99
N GLN A 121 -73.94 42.44 -0.37
CA GLN A 121 -75.37 42.74 -0.47
C GLN A 121 -75.91 43.06 0.92
N PRO A 122 -77.08 43.74 0.97
CA PRO A 122 -77.37 44.81 1.86
C PRO A 122 -77.78 44.40 3.27
#